data_bf7b274895a94d0c01ffd4e4997f04e6
#
_entry.id   bf7b274895a94d0c01ffd4e4997f04e6
#
_cell.length_a   1.000
_cell.length_b   1.000
_cell.length_c   1.000
_cell.angle_alpha   90.00
_cell.angle_beta   90.00
_cell.angle_gamma   90.00
#
_symmetry.space_group_name_H-M   'P 1'
#
loop_
_entity.id
_entity.type
_entity.pdbx_description
1 polymer ?
#
loop_
_entity_poly.entity_id
_entity_poly.type
_entity_poly.pdbx_seq_one_letter_code
_entity_poly.pdbx_strand_id
1 'polypeptide(L)'
;MSHSYDHGGNIFTVARTLGIPPEQILDFSASINPLGMSSTVRKALISSLDNLIHYPDSGHMELKRALAKYHTLPETHFTIANGSTELIYNLPAMIPGSKALIISPSFSEYARALNQHHWEAQHFILTPESNFSIDTDKLDQALAGGVDALFICNPGNPSGRLYSQRTIEKIYSLCLAAGTFMILDEAFMDFCEDASVKRTIIQSENAIILRSMTKFFGIPGLRLGYAISNTALAERLDSMGGPWSVNSMALAAGAAALQDVQHNQETLEVIRQQRHSLFEHLGQFSQLKLYPSSTNYILAEIINGMSSRVLGERLLPQRILIRDCASFIGLTGSFFRIAVRTGEENKRLLGCLGKILP
;
A
#
# COMPACT_ATOMS: atom_id res chain seq x y z
N MET A 1 5.64 -14.93 -24.88
CA MET A 1 6.12 -14.77 -23.50
C MET A 1 5.07 -13.99 -22.72
N SER A 2 4.27 -14.66 -21.88
CA SER A 2 3.26 -14.00 -21.04
C SER A 2 4.01 -13.31 -19.90
N HIS A 3 4.20 -12.00 -19.96
CA HIS A 3 4.54 -11.23 -18.77
C HIS A 3 3.34 -11.32 -17.85
N SER A 4 3.41 -12.16 -16.81
CA SER A 4 2.47 -12.13 -15.72
C SER A 4 2.67 -10.78 -15.03
N TYR A 5 1.68 -9.90 -15.13
CA TYR A 5 1.74 -8.61 -14.46
C TYR A 5 1.51 -8.83 -12.96
N ASP A 6 2.59 -8.82 -12.20
CA ASP A 6 2.56 -9.05 -10.75
C ASP A 6 1.91 -7.90 -9.96
N HIS A 7 1.60 -6.77 -10.62
CA HIS A 7 1.01 -5.59 -9.99
C HIS A 7 -0.19 -5.06 -10.78
N GLY A 8 -1.11 -4.38 -10.08
CA GLY A 8 -2.17 -3.58 -10.71
C GLY A 8 -1.63 -2.30 -11.35
N GLY A 9 -2.48 -1.57 -12.08
CA GLY A 9 -2.12 -0.28 -12.70
C GLY A 9 -1.46 -0.38 -14.08
N ASN A 10 -1.54 -1.52 -14.75
CA ASN A 10 -0.91 -1.74 -16.07
C ASN A 10 -1.74 -1.17 -17.23
N ILE A 11 -2.42 -0.04 -17.04
CA ILE A 11 -3.34 0.57 -18.03
C ILE A 11 -2.66 0.85 -19.36
N PHE A 12 -1.40 1.29 -19.36
CA PHE A 12 -0.68 1.61 -20.61
C PHE A 12 -0.43 0.38 -21.50
N THR A 13 -0.14 -0.77 -20.88
CA THR A 13 0.06 -2.01 -21.65
C THR A 13 -1.27 -2.54 -22.17
N VAL A 14 -2.30 -2.53 -21.33
CA VAL A 14 -3.65 -2.94 -21.75
C VAL A 14 -4.19 -2.02 -22.84
N ALA A 15 -4.02 -0.70 -22.72
CA ALA A 15 -4.39 0.28 -23.73
C ALA A 15 -3.75 -0.03 -25.09
N ARG A 16 -2.43 -0.31 -25.09
CA ARG A 16 -1.72 -0.72 -26.33
C ARG A 16 -2.28 -2.01 -26.91
N THR A 17 -2.57 -3.01 -26.08
CA THR A 17 -3.13 -4.29 -26.53
C THR A 17 -4.53 -4.13 -27.12
N LEU A 18 -5.35 -3.25 -26.56
CA LEU A 18 -6.71 -2.98 -27.04
C LEU A 18 -6.78 -1.95 -28.16
N GLY A 19 -5.69 -1.24 -28.46
CA GLY A 19 -5.67 -0.16 -29.45
C GLY A 19 -6.52 1.06 -29.05
N ILE A 20 -6.62 1.36 -27.74
CA ILE A 20 -7.41 2.47 -27.21
C ILE A 20 -6.57 3.39 -26.32
N PRO A 21 -6.98 4.65 -26.11
CA PRO A 21 -6.36 5.55 -25.12
C PRO A 21 -6.48 5.00 -23.69
N PRO A 22 -5.45 5.15 -22.85
CA PRO A 22 -5.47 4.68 -21.44
C PRO A 22 -6.63 5.22 -20.62
N GLU A 23 -7.07 6.45 -20.90
CA GLU A 23 -8.16 7.15 -20.19
C GLU A 23 -9.53 6.46 -20.41
N GLN A 24 -9.65 5.60 -21.41
CA GLN A 24 -10.85 4.82 -21.65
C GLN A 24 -10.92 3.53 -20.83
N ILE A 25 -9.85 3.20 -20.08
CA ILE A 25 -9.79 2.04 -19.21
C ILE A 25 -10.24 2.42 -17.83
N LEU A 26 -11.23 1.73 -17.30
CA LEU A 26 -11.67 1.83 -15.93
C LEU A 26 -10.85 0.88 -15.06
N ASP A 27 -9.87 1.44 -14.36
CA ASP A 27 -8.90 0.66 -13.61
C ASP A 27 -9.31 0.47 -12.15
N PHE A 28 -9.84 -0.72 -11.83
CA PHE A 28 -10.05 -1.21 -10.46
C PHE A 28 -8.86 -2.02 -9.93
N SER A 29 -7.80 -2.23 -10.72
CA SER A 29 -6.64 -3.01 -10.28
C SER A 29 -5.66 -2.22 -9.42
N ALA A 30 -5.62 -0.89 -9.59
CA ALA A 30 -4.81 0.03 -8.79
C ALA A 30 -5.68 0.78 -7.77
N SER A 31 -5.35 0.64 -6.49
CA SER A 31 -6.10 1.24 -5.38
C SER A 31 -5.65 2.69 -5.14
N ILE A 32 -6.02 3.58 -6.06
CA ILE A 32 -5.71 5.01 -6.02
C ILE A 32 -6.98 5.79 -5.67
N ASN A 33 -6.84 6.92 -4.97
CA ASN A 33 -7.94 7.84 -4.65
C ASN A 33 -8.77 8.17 -5.90
N PRO A 34 -10.07 7.87 -5.94
CA PRO A 34 -10.91 8.14 -7.12
C PRO A 34 -11.15 9.63 -7.37
N LEU A 35 -10.95 10.50 -6.37
CA LEU A 35 -10.99 11.94 -6.54
C LEU A 35 -9.73 12.48 -7.25
N GLY A 36 -8.68 11.63 -7.34
CA GLY A 36 -7.40 12.00 -7.93
C GLY A 36 -6.64 13.02 -7.10
N MET A 37 -5.76 13.74 -7.79
CA MET A 37 -4.93 14.80 -7.22
C MET A 37 -5.75 16.07 -6.98
N SER A 38 -5.60 16.70 -5.80
CA SER A 38 -6.32 17.94 -5.45
C SER A 38 -5.91 19.13 -6.33
N SER A 39 -6.76 20.14 -6.36
CA SER A 39 -6.45 21.41 -7.06
C SER A 39 -5.26 22.14 -6.43
N THR A 40 -5.05 22.02 -5.13
CA THR A 40 -3.92 22.58 -4.39
C THR A 40 -2.61 21.92 -4.83
N VAL A 41 -2.60 20.60 -4.91
CA VAL A 41 -1.43 19.83 -5.42
C VAL A 41 -1.14 20.19 -6.87
N ARG A 42 -2.18 20.30 -7.73
CA ARG A 42 -1.99 20.71 -9.13
C ARG A 42 -1.35 22.09 -9.24
N LYS A 43 -1.78 23.06 -8.44
CA LYS A 43 -1.18 24.40 -8.40
C LYS A 43 0.29 24.36 -7.96
N ALA A 44 0.60 23.60 -6.90
CA ALA A 44 1.97 23.44 -6.42
C ALA A 44 2.89 22.83 -7.49
N LEU A 45 2.42 21.82 -8.25
CA LEU A 45 3.17 21.24 -9.37
C LEU A 45 3.44 22.27 -10.47
N ILE A 46 2.45 23.04 -10.88
CA ILE A 46 2.60 24.08 -11.91
C ILE A 46 3.62 25.14 -11.44
N SER A 47 3.50 25.60 -10.20
CA SER A 47 4.41 26.61 -9.63
C SER A 47 5.83 26.08 -9.43
N SER A 48 6.05 24.77 -9.38
CA SER A 48 7.38 24.16 -9.22
C SER A 48 8.10 23.91 -10.55
N LEU A 49 7.44 24.13 -11.70
CA LEU A 49 8.05 23.86 -13.01
C LEU A 49 9.32 24.69 -13.27
N ASP A 50 9.31 25.96 -12.90
CA ASP A 50 10.46 26.85 -13.10
C ASP A 50 11.65 26.47 -12.21
N ASN A 51 11.43 25.71 -11.13
CA ASN A 51 12.47 25.24 -10.23
C ASN A 51 13.21 24.00 -10.76
N LEU A 52 12.74 23.39 -11.87
CA LEU A 52 13.37 22.19 -12.44
C LEU A 52 14.77 22.43 -13.02
N ILE A 53 15.19 23.67 -13.16
CA ILE A 53 16.57 24.02 -13.52
C ILE A 53 17.56 23.80 -12.36
N HIS A 54 17.05 23.56 -11.13
CA HIS A 54 17.85 23.31 -9.94
C HIS A 54 17.73 21.86 -9.50
N TYR A 55 18.78 21.34 -8.85
CA TYR A 55 18.68 20.08 -8.13
C TYR A 55 17.65 20.18 -7.00
N PRO A 56 16.95 19.07 -6.66
CA PRO A 56 16.04 19.06 -5.52
C PRO A 56 16.72 19.42 -4.21
N ASP A 57 15.93 19.94 -3.23
CA ASP A 57 16.41 20.12 -1.86
C ASP A 57 16.79 18.77 -1.25
N SER A 58 18.07 18.52 -1.03
CA SER A 58 18.59 17.27 -0.46
C SER A 58 18.18 17.05 0.99
N GLY A 59 17.82 18.10 1.72
CA GLY A 59 17.31 18.03 3.10
C GLY A 59 15.81 17.75 3.19
N HIS A 60 15.09 17.89 2.06
CA HIS A 60 13.63 17.72 1.99
C HIS A 60 12.85 18.54 3.04
N MET A 61 13.37 19.72 3.39
CA MET A 61 12.97 20.48 4.58
C MET A 61 11.49 20.88 4.57
N GLU A 62 10.97 21.34 3.45
CA GLU A 62 9.57 21.76 3.35
C GLU A 62 8.61 20.57 3.57
N LEU A 63 8.91 19.43 2.95
CA LEU A 63 8.12 18.22 3.10
C LEU A 63 8.23 17.66 4.52
N LYS A 64 9.45 17.62 5.13
CA LYS A 64 9.64 17.17 6.53
C LYS A 64 8.82 18.03 7.51
N ARG A 65 8.79 19.37 7.32
CA ARG A 65 7.94 20.28 8.12
C ARG A 65 6.44 19.96 7.95
N ALA A 66 6.01 19.73 6.71
CA ALA A 66 4.61 19.38 6.45
C ALA A 66 4.22 18.04 7.10
N LEU A 67 5.09 17.03 7.03
CA LEU A 67 4.90 15.74 7.70
C LEU A 67 4.89 15.88 9.24
N ALA A 68 5.81 16.66 9.79
CA ALA A 68 5.87 16.94 11.22
C ALA A 68 4.55 17.53 11.74
N LYS A 69 3.98 18.49 11.01
CA LYS A 69 2.68 19.07 11.31
C LYS A 69 1.54 18.06 11.18
N TYR A 70 1.51 17.30 10.07
CA TYR A 70 0.46 16.31 9.78
C TYR A 70 0.42 15.19 10.81
N HIS A 71 1.58 14.66 11.19
CA HIS A 71 1.68 13.56 12.18
C HIS A 71 1.79 14.02 13.61
N THR A 72 2.01 15.32 13.86
CA THR A 72 2.32 15.87 15.20
C THR A 72 3.54 15.17 15.83
N LEU A 73 4.62 15.10 15.04
CA LEU A 73 5.92 14.50 15.40
C LEU A 73 7.06 15.44 14.97
N PRO A 74 8.24 15.39 15.60
CA PRO A 74 9.42 16.15 15.15
C PRO A 74 9.87 15.76 13.74
N GLU A 75 10.44 16.72 12.99
CA GLU A 75 10.97 16.52 11.63
C GLU A 75 12.04 15.43 11.54
N THR A 76 12.80 15.24 12.61
CA THR A 76 13.90 14.27 12.70
C THR A 76 13.47 12.80 12.67
N HIS A 77 12.18 12.52 12.75
CA HIS A 77 11.63 11.16 12.68
C HIS A 77 11.28 10.72 11.25
N PHE A 78 11.49 11.58 10.24
CA PHE A 78 11.08 11.29 8.87
C PHE A 78 12.27 11.13 7.92
N THR A 79 12.29 10.03 7.19
CA THR A 79 13.15 9.80 6.01
C THR A 79 12.29 9.82 4.76
N ILE A 80 12.64 10.67 3.79
CA ILE A 80 11.89 10.82 2.53
C ILE A 80 12.52 9.94 1.45
N ALA A 81 11.68 9.32 0.61
CA ALA A 81 12.13 8.38 -0.41
C ALA A 81 11.31 8.48 -1.72
N ASN A 82 11.88 7.97 -2.80
CA ASN A 82 11.25 7.88 -4.12
C ASN A 82 10.22 6.74 -4.16
N GLY A 83 9.15 6.92 -3.38
CA GLY A 83 8.16 5.92 -3.00
C GLY A 83 8.64 5.03 -1.85
N SER A 84 7.68 4.46 -1.08
CA SER A 84 8.01 3.52 0.00
C SER A 84 8.77 2.28 -0.50
N THR A 85 8.70 1.99 -1.79
CA THR A 85 9.42 0.88 -2.42
C THR A 85 10.93 1.05 -2.32
N GLU A 86 11.48 2.27 -2.49
CA GLU A 86 12.91 2.53 -2.27
C GLU A 86 13.34 2.12 -0.86
N LEU A 87 12.55 2.46 0.16
CA LEU A 87 12.83 2.07 1.54
C LEU A 87 12.77 0.54 1.71
N ILE A 88 11.77 -0.13 1.13
CA ILE A 88 11.66 -1.60 1.17
C ILE A 88 12.95 -2.25 0.63
N TYR A 89 13.52 -1.70 -0.44
CA TYR A 89 14.75 -2.24 -1.03
C TYR A 89 16.03 -1.87 -0.26
N ASN A 90 16.04 -0.77 0.47
CA ASN A 90 17.19 -0.35 1.26
C ASN A 90 17.28 -1.06 2.63
N LEU A 91 16.13 -1.43 3.22
CA LEU A 91 16.07 -1.99 4.57
C LEU A 91 16.89 -3.28 4.76
N PRO A 92 16.91 -4.26 3.82
CA PRO A 92 17.74 -5.46 3.99
C PRO A 92 19.25 -5.18 4.00
N ALA A 93 19.71 -4.06 3.39
CA ALA A 93 21.11 -3.63 3.49
C ALA A 93 21.42 -2.92 4.82
N MET A 94 20.40 -2.34 5.46
CA MET A 94 20.54 -1.61 6.72
C MET A 94 20.49 -2.55 7.93
N ILE A 95 19.55 -3.49 7.94
CA ILE A 95 19.27 -4.36 9.08
C ILE A 95 20.35 -5.47 9.11
N PRO A 96 21.02 -5.70 10.25
CA PRO A 96 21.89 -6.86 10.39
C PRO A 96 21.08 -8.15 10.35
N GLY A 97 21.48 -9.10 9.51
CA GLY A 97 20.79 -10.39 9.42
C GLY A 97 20.78 -10.96 8.01
N SER A 98 20.04 -12.06 7.84
CA SER A 98 19.90 -12.77 6.57
C SER A 98 18.59 -13.54 6.45
N LYS A 99 17.71 -13.49 7.46
CA LYS A 99 16.47 -14.25 7.50
C LYS A 99 15.29 -13.37 7.90
N ALA A 100 14.29 -13.32 7.06
CA ALA A 100 13.10 -12.53 7.33
C ALA A 100 11.82 -13.35 7.27
N LEU A 101 10.85 -13.00 8.14
CA LEU A 101 9.50 -13.53 8.12
C LEU A 101 8.56 -12.47 7.49
N ILE A 102 7.74 -12.88 6.53
CA ILE A 102 6.77 -12.03 5.86
C ILE A 102 5.37 -12.51 6.25
N ILE A 103 4.56 -11.65 6.87
CA ILE A 103 3.15 -11.93 7.08
C ILE A 103 2.44 -11.91 5.72
N SER A 104 1.90 -13.05 5.30
CA SER A 104 1.32 -13.27 3.96
C SER A 104 -0.14 -13.72 4.04
N PRO A 105 -1.00 -13.34 3.06
CA PRO A 105 -0.66 -12.69 1.79
C PRO A 105 -0.28 -11.23 1.96
N SER A 106 0.73 -10.76 1.20
CA SER A 106 1.20 -9.38 1.23
C SER A 106 1.90 -8.96 -0.07
N PHE A 107 2.42 -7.74 -0.09
CA PHE A 107 3.07 -7.15 -1.25
C PHE A 107 4.34 -7.92 -1.65
N SER A 108 4.43 -8.33 -2.91
CA SER A 108 5.52 -9.19 -3.43
C SER A 108 6.90 -8.54 -3.37
N GLU A 109 6.98 -7.20 -3.29
CA GLU A 109 8.26 -6.50 -3.28
C GLU A 109 9.07 -6.75 -2.00
N TYR A 110 8.45 -7.17 -0.89
CA TYR A 110 9.20 -7.56 0.31
C TYR A 110 10.13 -8.75 0.01
N ALA A 111 9.57 -9.83 -0.55
CA ALA A 111 10.37 -11.00 -0.92
C ALA A 111 11.40 -10.69 -2.01
N ARG A 112 11.05 -9.82 -2.99
CA ARG A 112 11.98 -9.40 -4.05
C ARG A 112 13.16 -8.62 -3.49
N ALA A 113 12.91 -7.66 -2.59
CA ALA A 113 13.95 -6.88 -1.93
C ALA A 113 14.88 -7.77 -1.10
N LEU A 114 14.32 -8.71 -0.33
CA LEU A 114 15.07 -9.69 0.44
C LEU A 114 15.95 -10.56 -0.47
N ASN A 115 15.39 -11.10 -1.55
CA ASN A 115 16.13 -11.90 -2.51
C ASN A 115 17.29 -11.14 -3.18
N GLN A 116 17.11 -9.85 -3.49
CA GLN A 116 18.16 -9.00 -4.07
C GLN A 116 19.35 -8.86 -3.12
N HIS A 117 19.11 -8.92 -1.83
CA HIS A 117 20.13 -8.85 -0.78
C HIS A 117 20.54 -10.23 -0.22
N HIS A 118 20.16 -11.31 -0.90
CA HIS A 118 20.48 -12.70 -0.51
C HIS A 118 19.93 -13.11 0.85
N TRP A 119 18.82 -12.52 1.29
CA TRP A 119 18.12 -12.92 2.51
C TRP A 119 17.20 -14.11 2.25
N GLU A 120 17.09 -15.01 3.22
CA GLU A 120 16.07 -16.05 3.26
C GLU A 120 14.71 -15.41 3.62
N ALA A 121 13.73 -15.50 2.71
CA ALA A 121 12.38 -15.03 2.93
C ALA A 121 11.46 -16.20 3.32
N GLN A 122 10.97 -16.19 4.56
CA GLN A 122 9.96 -17.13 5.06
C GLN A 122 8.59 -16.47 5.09
N HIS A 123 7.50 -17.25 5.06
CA HIS A 123 6.15 -16.74 5.03
C HIS A 123 5.31 -17.28 6.19
N PHE A 124 4.73 -16.38 6.97
CA PHE A 124 3.68 -16.69 7.95
C PHE A 124 2.34 -16.52 7.26
N ILE A 125 1.70 -17.65 6.91
CA ILE A 125 0.50 -17.64 6.07
C ILE A 125 -0.74 -17.38 6.91
N LEU A 126 -1.45 -16.31 6.60
CA LEU A 126 -2.79 -16.03 7.11
C LEU A 126 -3.83 -16.64 6.19
N THR A 127 -4.91 -17.17 6.75
CA THR A 127 -5.91 -17.89 5.98
C THR A 127 -7.23 -17.12 5.84
N PRO A 128 -7.97 -17.36 4.75
CA PRO A 128 -9.31 -16.78 4.54
C PRO A 128 -10.33 -17.19 5.60
N GLU A 129 -10.19 -18.39 6.21
CA GLU A 129 -11.09 -18.91 7.26
C GLU A 129 -10.98 -18.07 8.54
N SER A 130 -9.79 -17.55 8.84
CA SER A 130 -9.56 -16.64 9.97
C SER A 130 -9.84 -15.18 9.62
N ASN A 131 -10.37 -14.88 8.42
CA ASN A 131 -10.40 -13.52 7.87
C ASN A 131 -9.03 -12.84 7.93
N PHE A 132 -7.96 -13.57 7.63
CA PHE A 132 -6.58 -13.07 7.68
C PHE A 132 -6.18 -12.49 9.05
N SER A 133 -6.68 -13.07 10.14
CA SER A 133 -6.25 -12.71 11.50
C SER A 133 -4.88 -13.29 11.82
N ILE A 134 -4.07 -12.54 12.58
CA ILE A 134 -2.80 -13.01 13.11
C ILE A 134 -3.05 -13.73 14.44
N ASP A 135 -2.66 -14.99 14.49
CA ASP A 135 -2.52 -15.75 15.73
C ASP A 135 -1.17 -15.39 16.35
N THR A 136 -1.19 -14.58 17.40
CA THR A 136 0.03 -14.05 18.02
C THR A 136 0.86 -15.11 18.73
N ASP A 137 0.24 -16.21 19.17
CA ASP A 137 0.96 -17.28 19.87
C ASP A 137 1.73 -18.17 18.86
N LYS A 138 1.13 -18.41 17.68
CA LYS A 138 1.84 -19.02 16.55
C LYS A 138 2.93 -18.12 15.98
N LEU A 139 2.69 -16.81 15.94
CA LEU A 139 3.70 -15.86 15.50
C LEU A 139 4.91 -15.84 16.43
N ASP A 140 4.68 -15.88 17.76
CA ASP A 140 5.74 -15.97 18.76
C ASP A 140 6.64 -17.21 18.53
N GLN A 141 6.01 -18.36 18.32
CA GLN A 141 6.72 -19.60 17.97
C GLN A 141 7.55 -19.47 16.67
N ALA A 142 7.00 -18.79 15.66
CA ALA A 142 7.71 -18.57 14.40
C ALA A 142 8.92 -17.64 14.56
N LEU A 143 8.79 -16.58 15.37
CA LEU A 143 9.88 -15.64 15.69
C LEU A 143 11.00 -16.31 16.49
N ALA A 144 10.65 -17.22 17.43
CA ALA A 144 11.61 -18.00 18.21
C ALA A 144 12.52 -18.90 17.33
N GLY A 145 12.17 -19.14 16.06
CA GLY A 145 12.99 -19.84 15.07
C GLY A 145 14.21 -19.06 14.56
N GLY A 146 14.53 -17.88 15.13
CA GLY A 146 15.70 -17.07 14.78
C GLY A 146 15.48 -16.29 13.50
N VAL A 147 14.61 -15.28 13.54
CA VAL A 147 14.23 -14.38 12.43
C VAL A 147 14.79 -12.99 12.71
N ASP A 148 15.58 -12.44 11.78
CA ASP A 148 16.22 -11.13 11.94
C ASP A 148 15.26 -9.96 11.66
N ALA A 149 14.30 -10.16 10.73
CA ALA A 149 13.33 -9.14 10.38
C ALA A 149 11.91 -9.70 10.17
N LEU A 150 10.89 -8.93 10.57
CA LEU A 150 9.48 -9.20 10.31
C LEU A 150 8.89 -8.11 9.43
N PHE A 151 8.30 -8.50 8.28
CA PHE A 151 7.50 -7.61 7.44
C PHE A 151 6.02 -7.83 7.70
N ILE A 152 5.31 -6.76 8.06
CA ILE A 152 3.87 -6.76 8.27
C ILE A 152 3.23 -5.55 7.58
N CYS A 153 2.14 -5.75 6.85
CA CYS A 153 1.36 -4.69 6.22
C CYS A 153 0.07 -4.42 7.03
N ASN A 154 -0.11 -3.18 7.48
CA ASN A 154 -1.31 -2.76 8.22
C ASN A 154 -1.80 -1.39 7.75
N PRO A 155 -2.98 -1.29 7.12
CA PRO A 155 -3.89 -2.37 6.72
C PRO A 155 -3.30 -3.32 5.68
N GLY A 156 -3.69 -4.61 5.76
CA GLY A 156 -3.15 -5.69 4.94
C GLY A 156 -3.47 -5.51 3.45
N ASN A 157 -2.49 -5.71 2.58
CA ASN A 157 -2.67 -5.78 1.14
C ASN A 157 -2.36 -7.22 0.68
N PRO A 158 -3.34 -7.97 0.13
CA PRO A 158 -4.59 -7.50 -0.49
C PRO A 158 -5.85 -7.57 0.39
N SER A 159 -5.76 -8.05 1.64
CA SER A 159 -6.94 -8.37 2.47
C SER A 159 -7.77 -7.14 2.88
N GLY A 160 -7.18 -5.95 2.97
CA GLY A 160 -7.82 -4.75 3.51
C GLY A 160 -8.02 -4.78 5.03
N ARG A 161 -7.59 -5.86 5.70
CA ARG A 161 -7.75 -6.02 7.14
C ARG A 161 -6.89 -5.04 7.90
N LEU A 162 -7.52 -4.36 8.86
CA LEU A 162 -6.87 -3.49 9.83
C LEU A 162 -6.66 -4.25 11.15
N TYR A 163 -5.43 -4.28 11.62
CA TYR A 163 -5.11 -4.73 12.99
C TYR A 163 -5.15 -3.56 13.94
N SER A 164 -5.68 -3.77 15.14
CA SER A 164 -5.73 -2.73 16.18
C SER A 164 -4.33 -2.33 16.64
N GLN A 165 -4.19 -1.12 17.19
CA GLN A 165 -2.95 -0.68 17.84
C GLN A 165 -2.45 -1.72 18.84
N ARG A 166 -3.33 -2.21 19.74
CA ARG A 166 -3.00 -3.25 20.71
C ARG A 166 -2.42 -4.52 20.07
N THR A 167 -2.95 -4.95 18.92
CA THR A 167 -2.43 -6.12 18.21
C THR A 167 -1.03 -5.86 17.68
N ILE A 168 -0.81 -4.69 17.04
CA ILE A 168 0.51 -4.31 16.50
C ILE A 168 1.53 -4.12 17.62
N GLU A 169 1.14 -3.51 18.74
CA GLU A 169 2.02 -3.35 19.91
C GLU A 169 2.38 -4.69 20.55
N LYS A 170 1.44 -5.66 20.60
CA LYS A 170 1.75 -7.02 21.02
C LYS A 170 2.78 -7.68 20.08
N ILE A 171 2.58 -7.58 18.77
CA ILE A 171 3.53 -8.10 17.76
C ILE A 171 4.90 -7.43 17.93
N TYR A 172 4.93 -6.13 18.11
CA TYR A 172 6.18 -5.39 18.36
C TYR A 172 6.90 -5.91 19.62
N SER A 173 6.17 -6.15 20.71
CA SER A 173 6.74 -6.73 21.94
C SER A 173 7.33 -8.12 21.72
N LEU A 174 6.69 -8.96 20.90
CA LEU A 174 7.22 -10.28 20.51
C LEU A 174 8.51 -10.12 19.67
N CYS A 175 8.53 -9.18 18.73
CA CYS A 175 9.73 -8.89 17.95
C CYS A 175 10.90 -8.44 18.84
N LEU A 176 10.64 -7.55 19.81
CA LEU A 176 11.66 -7.12 20.79
C LEU A 176 12.22 -8.30 21.60
N ALA A 177 11.35 -9.18 22.10
CA ALA A 177 11.75 -10.34 22.86
C ALA A 177 12.60 -11.34 22.04
N ALA A 178 12.32 -11.46 20.73
CA ALA A 178 13.04 -12.31 19.82
C ALA A 178 14.29 -11.66 19.19
N GLY A 179 14.57 -10.38 19.44
CA GLY A 179 15.62 -9.62 18.78
C GLY A 179 15.37 -9.36 17.28
N THR A 180 14.11 -9.45 16.84
CA THR A 180 13.67 -9.28 15.45
C THR A 180 13.38 -7.81 15.16
N PHE A 181 13.85 -7.28 14.03
CA PHE A 181 13.53 -5.93 13.56
C PHE A 181 12.15 -5.92 12.89
N MET A 182 11.23 -5.05 13.32
CA MET A 182 9.89 -4.95 12.74
C MET A 182 9.80 -3.88 11.65
N ILE A 183 9.41 -4.27 10.44
CA ILE A 183 9.05 -3.37 9.33
C ILE A 183 7.53 -3.37 9.19
N LEU A 184 6.89 -2.26 9.58
CA LEU A 184 5.44 -2.07 9.49
C LEU A 184 5.12 -1.21 8.27
N ASP A 185 4.56 -1.83 7.24
CA ASP A 185 4.11 -1.12 6.03
C ASP A 185 2.69 -0.57 6.25
N GLU A 186 2.60 0.73 6.42
CA GLU A 186 1.37 1.51 6.58
C GLU A 186 1.01 2.29 5.30
N ALA A 187 1.28 1.74 4.10
CA ALA A 187 1.02 2.42 2.83
C ALA A 187 -0.46 2.78 2.58
N PHE A 188 -1.39 2.19 3.33
CA PHE A 188 -2.82 2.48 3.28
C PHE A 188 -3.37 3.07 4.58
N MET A 189 -2.51 3.42 5.54
CA MET A 189 -2.93 3.86 6.87
C MET A 189 -3.62 5.23 6.84
N ASP A 190 -3.36 6.09 5.84
CA ASP A 190 -4.03 7.39 5.73
C ASP A 190 -5.57 7.27 5.62
N PHE A 191 -6.11 6.09 5.26
CA PHE A 191 -7.55 5.81 5.29
C PHE A 191 -8.10 5.49 6.70
N CYS A 192 -7.23 5.25 7.68
CA CYS A 192 -7.57 4.87 9.07
C CYS A 192 -6.45 5.29 10.05
N GLU A 193 -5.99 6.54 9.93
CA GLU A 193 -4.81 7.11 10.59
C GLU A 193 -4.79 6.93 12.12
N ASP A 194 -5.95 6.93 12.76
CA ASP A 194 -6.07 6.75 14.22
C ASP A 194 -5.58 5.37 14.71
N ALA A 195 -5.45 4.39 13.79
CA ALA A 195 -4.95 3.06 14.13
C ALA A 195 -3.42 2.93 14.04
N SER A 196 -2.70 3.97 13.59
CA SER A 196 -1.24 3.95 13.49
C SER A 196 -0.57 3.92 14.87
N VAL A 197 0.47 3.11 14.99
CA VAL A 197 1.31 3.00 16.20
C VAL A 197 2.57 3.87 16.14
N LYS A 198 2.56 4.92 15.30
CA LYS A 198 3.72 5.79 15.08
C LYS A 198 4.34 6.35 16.36
N ARG A 199 3.54 6.68 17.39
CA ARG A 199 4.05 7.21 18.66
C ARG A 199 4.83 6.19 19.47
N THR A 200 4.51 4.91 19.35
CA THR A 200 5.26 3.79 19.93
C THR A 200 6.56 3.57 19.16
N ILE A 201 6.47 3.57 17.82
CA ILE A 201 7.61 3.22 16.93
C ILE A 201 8.72 4.26 16.96
N ILE A 202 8.44 5.55 17.09
CA ILE A 202 9.47 6.59 17.18
C ILE A 202 10.37 6.46 18.44
N GLN A 203 9.96 5.65 19.42
CA GLN A 203 10.76 5.34 20.59
C GLN A 203 11.60 4.05 20.43
N SER A 204 11.45 3.36 19.29
CA SER A 204 12.05 2.04 19.05
C SER A 204 13.36 2.14 18.27
N GLU A 205 14.35 1.35 18.66
CA GLU A 205 15.55 1.10 17.87
C GLU A 205 15.41 -0.07 16.90
N ASN A 206 14.34 -0.89 17.07
CA ASN A 206 14.13 -2.14 16.33
C ASN A 206 12.83 -2.15 15.50
N ALA A 207 12.30 -0.99 15.15
CA ALA A 207 11.11 -0.93 14.31
C ALA A 207 11.06 0.35 13.46
N ILE A 208 10.38 0.22 12.31
CA ILE A 208 10.17 1.32 11.37
C ILE A 208 8.79 1.21 10.75
N ILE A 209 8.16 2.35 10.47
CA ILE A 209 6.93 2.46 9.68
C ILE A 209 7.26 2.98 8.29
N LEU A 210 6.69 2.35 7.27
CA LEU A 210 6.74 2.82 5.88
C LEU A 210 5.39 3.44 5.49
N ARG A 211 5.42 4.57 4.81
CA ARG A 211 4.25 5.32 4.35
C ARG A 211 4.35 5.65 2.87
N SER A 212 3.22 5.64 2.18
CA SER A 212 3.15 5.89 0.74
C SER A 212 2.19 7.04 0.43
N MET A 213 2.69 8.10 -0.18
CA MET A 213 1.85 9.21 -0.62
C MET A 213 1.13 8.94 -1.96
N THR A 214 1.31 7.77 -2.55
CA THR A 214 0.81 7.45 -3.89
C THR A 214 -0.67 7.11 -3.92
N LYS A 215 -1.26 6.60 -2.82
CA LYS A 215 -2.60 6.02 -2.77
C LYS A 215 -3.65 7.05 -2.38
N PHE A 216 -3.60 7.49 -1.13
CA PHE A 216 -4.54 8.43 -0.53
C PHE A 216 -4.51 9.80 -1.22
N PHE A 217 -3.33 10.31 -1.50
CA PHE A 217 -3.15 11.64 -2.11
C PHE A 217 -3.28 11.66 -3.65
N GLY A 218 -3.48 10.50 -4.29
CA GLY A 218 -3.76 10.42 -5.72
C GLY A 218 -2.61 10.81 -6.63
N ILE A 219 -1.34 10.63 -6.20
CA ILE A 219 -0.13 11.05 -6.93
C ILE A 219 0.85 9.88 -7.22
N PRO A 220 0.38 8.73 -7.73
CA PRO A 220 1.24 7.56 -7.92
C PRO A 220 2.41 7.79 -8.89
N GLY A 221 2.22 8.66 -9.89
CA GLY A 221 3.24 8.97 -10.90
C GLY A 221 4.43 9.77 -10.37
N LEU A 222 4.27 10.49 -9.24
CA LEU A 222 5.34 11.29 -8.64
C LEU A 222 6.35 10.48 -7.83
N ARG A 223 6.01 9.24 -7.46
CA ARG A 223 6.88 8.34 -6.71
C ARG A 223 7.35 8.94 -5.38
N LEU A 224 6.43 9.13 -4.42
CA LEU A 224 6.74 9.70 -3.11
C LEU A 224 6.29 8.78 -1.98
N GLY A 225 7.18 8.58 -1.01
CA GLY A 225 6.94 7.86 0.23
C GLY A 225 7.89 8.34 1.32
N TYR A 226 7.71 7.84 2.51
CA TYR A 226 8.55 8.19 3.66
C TYR A 226 8.53 7.08 4.70
N ALA A 227 9.55 7.08 5.56
CA ALA A 227 9.57 6.29 6.78
C ALA A 227 9.31 7.17 8.01
N ILE A 228 8.77 6.54 9.05
CA ILE A 228 8.69 7.08 10.42
C ILE A 228 9.46 6.15 11.33
N SER A 229 10.46 6.67 12.04
CA SER A 229 11.31 5.91 12.95
C SER A 229 11.87 6.79 14.06
N ASN A 230 12.68 6.23 14.96
CA ASN A 230 13.48 7.06 15.85
C ASN A 230 14.53 7.85 15.04
N THR A 231 15.09 8.90 15.64
CA THR A 231 16.04 9.80 14.98
C THR A 231 17.28 9.06 14.45
N ALA A 232 17.84 8.13 15.21
CA ALA A 232 19.06 7.41 14.81
C ALA A 232 18.82 6.50 13.59
N LEU A 233 17.67 5.83 13.50
CA LEU A 233 17.29 5.05 12.32
C LEU A 233 17.00 5.94 11.11
N ALA A 234 16.37 7.11 11.33
CA ALA A 234 16.11 8.07 10.27
C ALA A 234 17.41 8.62 9.67
N GLU A 235 18.37 9.03 10.49
CA GLU A 235 19.70 9.48 10.05
C GLU A 235 20.45 8.40 9.28
N ARG A 236 20.36 7.16 9.75
CA ARG A 236 20.99 6.02 9.09
C ARG A 236 20.38 5.72 7.72
N LEU A 237 19.06 5.79 7.60
CA LEU A 237 18.37 5.65 6.30
C LEU A 237 18.67 6.81 5.36
N ASP A 238 18.65 8.05 5.87
CA ASP A 238 19.00 9.23 5.06
C ASP A 238 20.44 9.10 4.49
N SER A 239 21.38 8.53 5.26
CA SER A 239 22.76 8.31 4.80
C SER A 239 22.90 7.24 3.71
N MET A 240 21.93 6.34 3.56
CA MET A 240 21.92 5.30 2.51
C MET A 240 21.28 5.80 1.21
N GLY A 241 20.46 6.85 1.29
CA GLY A 241 19.82 7.46 0.13
C GLY A 241 20.85 8.16 -0.77
N GLY A 242 20.66 8.05 -2.10
CA GLY A 242 21.42 8.88 -3.03
C GLY A 242 21.03 10.35 -2.91
N PRO A 243 21.98 11.31 -3.09
CA PRO A 243 21.62 12.72 -3.13
C PRO A 243 20.58 12.95 -4.24
N TRP A 244 19.59 13.80 -3.95
CA TRP A 244 18.53 14.17 -4.91
C TRP A 244 17.68 13.03 -5.43
N SER A 245 17.53 11.93 -4.67
CA SER A 245 16.74 10.75 -5.07
C SER A 245 15.25 11.07 -5.31
N VAL A 246 14.71 12.08 -4.63
CA VAL A 246 13.32 12.52 -4.75
C VAL A 246 13.24 13.82 -5.57
N ASN A 247 12.47 13.80 -6.65
CA ASN A 247 12.33 14.93 -7.56
C ASN A 247 11.59 16.13 -6.93
N SER A 248 11.91 17.35 -7.37
CA SER A 248 11.37 18.61 -6.83
C SER A 248 9.85 18.68 -6.90
N MET A 249 9.23 18.14 -7.97
CA MET A 249 7.77 18.13 -8.13
C MET A 249 7.10 17.24 -7.10
N ALA A 250 7.70 16.08 -6.78
CA ALA A 250 7.19 15.20 -5.74
C ALA A 250 7.24 15.86 -4.35
N LEU A 251 8.34 16.58 -4.04
CA LEU A 251 8.49 17.29 -2.77
C LEU A 251 7.42 18.39 -2.63
N ALA A 252 7.24 19.22 -3.65
CA ALA A 252 6.24 20.29 -3.65
C ALA A 252 4.79 19.74 -3.56
N ALA A 253 4.50 18.70 -4.35
CA ALA A 253 3.21 18.04 -4.34
C ALA A 253 2.90 17.39 -2.99
N GLY A 254 3.89 16.74 -2.39
CA GLY A 254 3.74 16.09 -1.08
C GLY A 254 3.43 17.09 0.03
N ALA A 255 4.18 18.18 0.10
CA ALA A 255 3.94 19.26 1.07
C ALA A 255 2.54 19.87 0.91
N ALA A 256 2.13 20.15 -0.34
CA ALA A 256 0.81 20.71 -0.65
C ALA A 256 -0.33 19.72 -0.31
N ALA A 257 -0.15 18.42 -0.59
CA ALA A 257 -1.14 17.37 -0.33
C ALA A 257 -1.44 17.21 1.18
N LEU A 258 -0.40 17.25 2.01
CA LEU A 258 -0.54 17.16 3.47
C LEU A 258 -1.30 18.36 4.07
N GLN A 259 -1.22 19.53 3.44
CA GLN A 259 -1.86 20.77 3.88
C GLN A 259 -3.29 20.91 3.39
N ASP A 260 -3.73 20.14 2.39
CA ASP A 260 -5.07 20.20 1.82
C ASP A 260 -6.08 19.41 2.67
N VAL A 261 -6.38 19.95 3.86
CA VAL A 261 -7.26 19.31 4.85
C VAL A 261 -8.65 19.03 4.27
N GLN A 262 -9.19 19.95 3.45
CA GLN A 262 -10.52 19.80 2.87
C GLN A 262 -10.58 18.59 1.92
N HIS A 263 -9.65 18.48 0.97
CA HIS A 263 -9.59 17.35 0.04
C HIS A 263 -9.34 16.02 0.77
N ASN A 264 -8.51 16.03 1.80
CA ASN A 264 -8.23 14.84 2.62
C ASN A 264 -9.48 14.36 3.36
N GLN A 265 -10.27 15.26 3.95
CA GLN A 265 -11.54 14.93 4.60
C GLN A 265 -12.60 14.44 3.59
N GLU A 266 -12.74 15.09 2.44
CA GLU A 266 -13.60 14.64 1.36
C GLU A 266 -13.22 13.25 0.86
N THR A 267 -11.93 12.96 0.71
CA THR A 267 -11.42 11.65 0.33
C THR A 267 -11.87 10.57 1.32
N LEU A 268 -11.71 10.81 2.63
CA LEU A 268 -12.11 9.86 3.68
C LEU A 268 -13.62 9.58 3.61
N GLU A 269 -14.43 10.62 3.47
CA GLU A 269 -15.88 10.48 3.42
C GLU A 269 -16.34 9.73 2.17
N VAL A 270 -15.84 10.10 0.99
CA VAL A 270 -16.15 9.42 -0.28
C VAL A 270 -15.75 7.95 -0.23
N ILE A 271 -14.53 7.64 0.24
CA ILE A 271 -14.07 6.26 0.33
C ILE A 271 -14.91 5.47 1.33
N ARG A 272 -15.25 6.03 2.47
CA ARG A 272 -16.09 5.37 3.48
C ARG A 272 -17.46 5.00 2.90
N GLN A 273 -18.13 5.96 2.25
CA GLN A 273 -19.46 5.78 1.65
C GLN A 273 -19.41 4.79 0.48
N GLN A 274 -18.47 4.99 -0.44
CA GLN A 274 -18.39 4.16 -1.64
C GLN A 274 -17.94 2.74 -1.32
N ARG A 275 -17.04 2.53 -0.36
CA ARG A 275 -16.65 1.20 0.10
C ARG A 275 -17.84 0.45 0.72
N HIS A 276 -18.59 1.10 1.58
CA HIS A 276 -19.79 0.50 2.20
C HIS A 276 -20.80 0.09 1.11
N SER A 277 -21.17 1.01 0.24
CA SER A 277 -22.14 0.75 -0.84
C SER A 277 -21.65 -0.36 -1.78
N LEU A 278 -20.36 -0.32 -2.20
CA LEU A 278 -19.79 -1.34 -3.09
C LEU A 278 -19.77 -2.71 -2.41
N PHE A 279 -19.42 -2.78 -1.12
CA PHE A 279 -19.40 -4.02 -0.35
C PHE A 279 -20.81 -4.64 -0.24
N GLU A 280 -21.82 -3.86 0.06
CA GLU A 280 -23.22 -4.33 0.14
C GLU A 280 -23.73 -4.87 -1.19
N HIS A 281 -23.48 -4.14 -2.30
CA HIS A 281 -23.94 -4.59 -3.62
C HIS A 281 -23.18 -5.83 -4.10
N LEU A 282 -21.87 -5.91 -3.85
CA LEU A 282 -21.12 -7.13 -4.16
C LEU A 282 -21.58 -8.32 -3.34
N GLY A 283 -22.01 -8.11 -2.10
CA GLY A 283 -22.58 -9.16 -1.24
C GLY A 283 -23.89 -9.77 -1.74
N GLN A 284 -24.54 -9.15 -2.74
CA GLN A 284 -25.72 -9.71 -3.40
C GLN A 284 -25.38 -10.82 -4.41
N PHE A 285 -24.11 -10.92 -4.84
CA PHE A 285 -23.67 -11.99 -5.71
C PHE A 285 -23.34 -13.24 -4.87
N SER A 286 -24.20 -14.26 -4.91
CA SER A 286 -24.02 -15.51 -4.16
C SER A 286 -22.74 -16.26 -4.52
N GLN A 287 -22.12 -15.95 -5.64
CA GLN A 287 -20.85 -16.51 -6.13
C GLN A 287 -19.62 -15.86 -5.52
N LEU A 288 -19.79 -14.79 -4.73
CA LEU A 288 -18.69 -14.06 -4.12
C LEU A 288 -18.70 -14.19 -2.59
N LYS A 289 -17.55 -14.45 -2.02
CA LYS A 289 -17.26 -14.25 -0.61
C LYS A 289 -16.39 -13.00 -0.46
N LEU A 290 -16.86 -12.05 0.35
CA LEU A 290 -16.18 -10.76 0.55
C LEU A 290 -15.44 -10.72 1.87
N TYR A 291 -14.34 -9.98 1.89
CA TYR A 291 -13.54 -9.74 3.10
C TYR A 291 -13.64 -8.28 3.52
N PRO A 292 -13.99 -7.98 4.81
CA PRO A 292 -14.09 -6.62 5.30
C PRO A 292 -12.79 -5.84 5.15
N SER A 293 -12.88 -4.60 4.67
CA SER A 293 -11.74 -3.74 4.41
C SER A 293 -11.87 -2.39 5.11
N SER A 294 -10.73 -1.88 5.58
CA SER A 294 -10.59 -0.51 6.12
C SER A 294 -9.90 0.45 5.14
N THR A 295 -9.63 -0.02 3.91
CA THR A 295 -8.89 0.73 2.88
C THR A 295 -9.79 1.18 1.72
N ASN A 296 -9.19 1.62 0.63
CA ASN A 296 -9.85 1.96 -0.62
C ASN A 296 -9.92 0.79 -1.62
N TYR A 297 -9.98 -0.44 -1.15
CA TYR A 297 -10.20 -1.64 -1.96
C TYR A 297 -10.93 -2.74 -1.18
N ILE A 298 -11.48 -3.71 -1.90
CA ILE A 298 -12.16 -4.88 -1.37
C ILE A 298 -11.50 -6.12 -1.97
N LEU A 299 -11.14 -7.10 -1.12
CA LEU A 299 -10.77 -8.44 -1.53
C LEU A 299 -12.03 -9.30 -1.63
N ALA A 300 -12.14 -10.05 -2.71
CA ALA A 300 -13.24 -10.99 -2.94
C ALA A 300 -12.69 -12.35 -3.40
N GLU A 301 -13.42 -13.41 -3.06
CA GLU A 301 -13.17 -14.77 -3.49
C GLU A 301 -14.36 -15.25 -4.33
N ILE A 302 -14.08 -15.86 -5.48
CA ILE A 302 -15.08 -16.47 -6.35
C ILE A 302 -15.27 -17.92 -5.90
N ILE A 303 -16.48 -18.29 -5.47
CA ILE A 303 -16.77 -19.61 -4.86
C ILE A 303 -17.52 -20.58 -5.79
N ASN A 304 -17.77 -20.19 -7.05
CA ASN A 304 -18.45 -21.02 -8.06
C ASN A 304 -17.51 -21.76 -9.02
N GLY A 305 -16.21 -21.79 -8.72
CA GLY A 305 -15.20 -22.50 -9.53
C GLY A 305 -14.60 -21.66 -10.69
N MET A 306 -15.08 -20.44 -10.96
CA MET A 306 -14.45 -19.52 -11.92
C MET A 306 -13.16 -18.95 -11.30
N SER A 307 -12.10 -18.78 -12.10
CA SER A 307 -10.90 -18.07 -11.63
C SER A 307 -11.02 -16.56 -11.81
N SER A 308 -10.29 -15.81 -10.98
CA SER A 308 -10.15 -14.35 -11.09
C SER A 308 -9.58 -13.91 -12.43
N ARG A 309 -8.70 -14.73 -13.02
CA ARG A 309 -8.18 -14.52 -14.37
C ARG A 309 -9.30 -14.54 -15.42
N VAL A 310 -10.16 -15.56 -15.39
CA VAL A 310 -11.32 -15.67 -16.31
C VAL A 310 -12.29 -14.52 -16.12
N LEU A 311 -12.52 -14.10 -14.86
CA LEU A 311 -13.32 -12.91 -14.57
C LEU A 311 -12.71 -11.67 -15.21
N GLY A 312 -11.41 -11.46 -15.05
CA GLY A 312 -10.67 -10.34 -15.65
C GLY A 312 -10.75 -10.35 -17.18
N GLU A 313 -10.58 -11.50 -17.81
CA GLU A 313 -10.70 -11.68 -19.26
C GLU A 313 -12.12 -11.34 -19.76
N ARG A 314 -13.18 -11.65 -19.00
CA ARG A 314 -14.57 -11.29 -19.34
C ARG A 314 -14.90 -9.81 -19.12
N LEU A 315 -14.20 -9.14 -18.19
CA LEU A 315 -14.36 -7.70 -17.92
C LEU A 315 -13.58 -6.83 -18.91
N LEU A 316 -12.51 -7.37 -19.49
CA LEU A 316 -11.61 -6.63 -20.39
C LEU A 316 -12.31 -6.04 -21.63
N PRO A 317 -13.24 -6.73 -22.33
CA PRO A 317 -14.02 -6.14 -23.43
C PRO A 317 -14.86 -4.94 -23.01
N GLN A 318 -15.20 -4.83 -21.71
CA GLN A 318 -15.90 -3.69 -21.13
C GLN A 318 -14.93 -2.58 -20.67
N ARG A 319 -13.63 -2.74 -20.98
CA ARG A 319 -12.54 -1.84 -20.60
C ARG A 319 -12.40 -1.69 -19.06
N ILE A 320 -12.68 -2.76 -18.33
CA ILE A 320 -12.56 -2.80 -16.86
C ILE A 320 -11.41 -3.73 -16.50
N LEU A 321 -10.50 -3.21 -15.65
CA LEU A 321 -9.40 -3.98 -15.08
C LEU A 321 -9.66 -4.25 -13.59
N ILE A 322 -9.41 -5.49 -13.17
CA ILE A 322 -9.39 -5.90 -11.77
C ILE A 322 -8.00 -6.46 -11.41
N ARG A 323 -7.68 -6.57 -10.14
CA ARG A 323 -6.44 -7.20 -9.68
C ARG A 323 -6.67 -8.69 -9.43
N ASP A 324 -6.12 -9.53 -10.31
CA ASP A 324 -5.95 -10.97 -10.04
C ASP A 324 -4.98 -11.16 -8.87
N CYS A 325 -5.40 -11.89 -7.83
CA CYS A 325 -4.61 -12.10 -6.63
C CYS A 325 -3.92 -13.47 -6.57
N ALA A 326 -3.91 -14.26 -7.66
CA ALA A 326 -3.25 -15.56 -7.72
C ALA A 326 -1.73 -15.51 -7.43
N SER A 327 -1.09 -14.37 -7.67
CA SER A 327 0.33 -14.16 -7.40
C SER A 327 0.66 -13.87 -5.93
N PHE A 328 -0.33 -13.63 -5.08
CA PHE A 328 -0.10 -13.42 -3.65
C PHE A 328 0.08 -14.76 -2.93
N ILE A 329 1.21 -14.94 -2.26
CA ILE A 329 1.49 -16.16 -1.49
C ILE A 329 0.42 -16.34 -0.40
N GLY A 330 -0.19 -17.53 -0.35
CA GLY A 330 -1.31 -17.84 0.55
C GLY A 330 -2.70 -17.62 -0.05
N LEU A 331 -2.80 -17.10 -1.30
CA LEU A 331 -4.06 -17.02 -2.04
C LEU A 331 -4.08 -17.96 -3.25
N THR A 332 -5.28 -18.25 -3.73
CA THR A 332 -5.51 -19.08 -4.92
C THR A 332 -5.97 -18.23 -6.11
N GLY A 333 -6.13 -18.85 -7.27
CA GLY A 333 -6.67 -18.19 -8.46
C GLY A 333 -8.17 -17.83 -8.39
N SER A 334 -8.84 -18.07 -7.26
CA SER A 334 -10.22 -17.62 -7.01
C SER A 334 -10.29 -16.19 -6.44
N PHE A 335 -9.17 -15.63 -5.98
CA PHE A 335 -9.15 -14.33 -5.31
C PHE A 335 -8.88 -13.18 -6.29
N PHE A 336 -9.65 -12.11 -6.14
CA PHE A 336 -9.39 -10.84 -6.84
C PHE A 336 -9.58 -9.66 -5.89
N ARG A 337 -8.92 -8.55 -6.20
CA ARG A 337 -9.07 -7.29 -5.47
C ARG A 337 -9.56 -6.21 -6.42
N ILE A 338 -10.51 -5.39 -5.96
CA ILE A 338 -11.02 -4.23 -6.68
C ILE A 338 -10.87 -2.96 -5.85
N ALA A 339 -10.43 -1.89 -6.48
CA ALA A 339 -10.40 -0.57 -5.87
C ALA A 339 -11.81 -0.04 -5.61
N VAL A 340 -11.97 0.77 -4.58
CA VAL A 340 -13.17 1.58 -4.36
C VAL A 340 -13.02 2.83 -5.22
N ARG A 341 -13.99 3.06 -6.11
CA ARG A 341 -13.97 4.19 -7.03
C ARG A 341 -15.21 5.09 -6.83
N THR A 342 -15.47 6.00 -7.75
CA THR A 342 -16.66 6.85 -7.70
C THR A 342 -17.94 6.00 -7.80
N GLY A 343 -19.07 6.54 -7.34
CA GLY A 343 -20.36 5.82 -7.38
C GLY A 343 -20.77 5.41 -8.79
N GLU A 344 -20.48 6.24 -9.80
CA GLU A 344 -20.78 5.95 -11.20
C GLU A 344 -19.92 4.80 -11.72
N GLU A 345 -18.61 4.84 -11.45
CA GLU A 345 -17.67 3.79 -11.85
C GLU A 345 -17.99 2.45 -11.16
N ASN A 346 -18.31 2.49 -9.86
CA ASN A 346 -18.72 1.31 -9.10
C ASN A 346 -20.01 0.69 -9.67
N LYS A 347 -21.02 1.50 -10.02
CA LYS A 347 -22.25 1.02 -10.68
C LYS A 347 -21.96 0.36 -12.02
N ARG A 348 -21.03 0.89 -12.80
CA ARG A 348 -20.63 0.29 -14.08
C ARG A 348 -19.98 -1.08 -13.88
N LEU A 349 -19.07 -1.23 -12.89
CA LEU A 349 -18.49 -2.52 -12.53
C LEU A 349 -19.58 -3.52 -12.13
N LEU A 350 -20.47 -3.14 -11.20
CA LEU A 350 -21.57 -4.00 -10.70
C LEU A 350 -22.49 -4.46 -11.84
N GLY A 351 -22.84 -3.56 -12.78
CA GLY A 351 -23.65 -3.92 -13.95
C GLY A 351 -22.96 -4.93 -14.89
N CYS A 352 -21.63 -4.87 -15.01
CA CYS A 352 -20.85 -5.86 -15.75
C CYS A 352 -20.74 -7.19 -15.01
N LEU A 353 -20.52 -7.15 -13.69
CA LEU A 353 -20.49 -8.37 -12.86
C LEU A 353 -21.82 -9.11 -12.89
N GLY A 354 -22.97 -8.43 -12.85
CA GLY A 354 -24.30 -9.04 -12.94
C GLY A 354 -24.57 -9.79 -14.24
N LYS A 355 -23.84 -9.50 -15.33
CA LYS A 355 -23.91 -10.24 -16.59
C LYS A 355 -22.98 -11.45 -16.62
N ILE A 356 -21.94 -11.46 -15.81
CA ILE A 356 -20.87 -12.45 -15.80
C ILE A 356 -21.08 -13.48 -14.69
N LEU A 357 -21.62 -13.01 -13.54
CA LEU A 357 -21.94 -13.80 -12.34
C LEU A 357 -23.47 -13.76 -12.14
N PRO A 358 -24.21 -14.57 -12.87
CA PRO A 358 -25.68 -14.59 -12.80
C PRO A 358 -26.22 -15.18 -11.49
#